data_d450a015633a52b61cb05f6e105756e3
#
_entry.id   d450a015633a52b61cb05f6e105756e3
#
_cell.length_a   1.000
_cell.length_b   1.000
_cell.length_c   1.000
_cell.angle_alpha   90.00
_cell.angle_beta   90.00
_cell.angle_gamma   90.00
#
_symmetry.space_group_name_H-M   'P 1'
#
loop_
_entity.id
_entity.type
_entity.pdbx_description
1 polymer ?
#
loop_
_entity_poly.entity_id
_entity_poly.type
_entity_poly.pdbx_seq_one_letter_code
_entity_poly.pdbx_strand_id
1 'polypeptide(L)'
;MDLFRWIKNACGGNRRPVAHIPDTPHTQPVRRRYRFSGRVQGVGFRYEAKGIAAQLSLVGWVRNQSDGSVVVEIEGAANYIEAFLLGIYAVPRFDITDVQTEDLPPLKNETAFRILY
;
A
#
# COMPACT_ATOMS: atom_id res chain seq x y z
N MET A 1 6.26 17.49 8.00
CA MET A 1 5.23 16.72 8.71
C MET A 1 5.54 15.23 8.57
N ASP A 2 5.45 14.51 9.66
CA ASP A 2 5.62 13.06 9.62
C ASP A 2 4.34 12.43 9.08
N LEU A 3 4.37 11.98 7.84
CA LEU A 3 3.22 11.39 7.16
C LEU A 3 2.71 10.15 7.90
N PHE A 4 3.61 9.31 8.38
CA PHE A 4 3.27 8.10 9.14
C PHE A 4 2.43 8.43 10.36
N ARG A 5 2.90 9.41 11.15
CA ARG A 5 2.22 9.84 12.37
C ARG A 5 0.84 10.45 12.07
N TRP A 6 0.77 11.25 11.02
CA TRP A 6 -0.48 11.87 10.60
C TRP A 6 -1.51 10.82 10.21
N ILE A 7 -1.10 9.81 9.43
CA ILE A 7 -1.99 8.75 8.99
C ILE A 7 -2.54 7.98 10.19
N LYS A 8 -1.70 7.60 11.14
CA LYS A 8 -2.15 6.88 12.34
C LYS A 8 -3.12 7.68 13.17
N ASN A 9 -2.93 8.99 13.29
CA ASN A 9 -3.80 9.84 14.07
C ASN A 9 -5.11 10.15 13.36
N ALA A 10 -5.10 10.26 12.04
CA ALA A 10 -6.28 10.58 11.25
C ALA A 10 -7.26 9.43 11.15
N CYS A 11 -6.79 8.19 11.26
CA CYS A 11 -7.60 6.98 11.03
C CYS A 11 -7.94 6.28 12.34
N GLY A 12 -8.39 7.04 13.34
CA GLY A 12 -8.81 6.46 14.61
C GLY A 12 -10.10 5.68 14.48
N GLY A 13 -10.32 4.74 15.42
CA GLY A 13 -11.56 4.01 15.55
C GLY A 13 -11.52 2.62 14.94
N ASN A 14 -12.68 1.94 14.99
CA ASN A 14 -12.82 0.53 14.65
C ASN A 14 -13.31 0.30 13.22
N ARG A 15 -13.37 1.32 12.44
CA ARG A 15 -13.86 1.20 11.08
C ARG A 15 -12.85 0.51 10.20
N ARG A 16 -13.36 -0.37 9.34
CA ARG A 16 -12.56 -0.90 8.28
C ARG A 16 -12.08 0.23 7.39
N PRO A 17 -10.78 0.29 7.07
CA PRO A 17 -10.26 1.35 6.22
C PRO A 17 -10.88 1.30 4.82
N VAL A 18 -11.19 2.45 4.31
CA VAL A 18 -11.65 2.63 2.94
C VAL A 18 -10.63 3.52 2.24
N ALA A 19 -10.20 3.11 1.07
CA ALA A 19 -9.27 3.92 0.31
C ALA A 19 -9.93 5.25 -0.08
N HIS A 20 -9.24 6.34 0.21
CA HIS A 20 -9.66 7.65 -0.26
C HIS A 20 -9.28 7.77 -1.73
N ILE A 21 -10.29 7.80 -2.61
CA ILE A 21 -10.06 7.84 -4.05
C ILE A 21 -9.98 9.30 -4.50
N PRO A 22 -8.80 9.75 -5.00
CA PRO A 22 -8.69 11.10 -5.54
C PRO A 22 -9.60 11.32 -6.75
N ASP A 23 -9.98 12.57 -6.98
CA ASP A 23 -10.88 12.91 -8.08
C ASP A 23 -10.29 12.55 -9.45
N THR A 24 -9.01 12.82 -9.63
CA THR A 24 -8.32 12.51 -10.89
C THR A 24 -6.91 12.00 -10.62
N PRO A 25 -6.40 11.08 -11.45
CA PRO A 25 -5.00 10.68 -11.34
C PRO A 25 -4.07 11.80 -11.79
N HIS A 26 -2.94 11.92 -11.11
CA HIS A 26 -1.89 12.84 -11.53
C HIS A 26 -1.03 12.19 -12.62
N THR A 27 -1.04 12.78 -13.80
CA THR A 27 -0.09 12.56 -14.89
C THR A 27 0.37 11.10 -15.14
N GLN A 28 1.67 10.91 -15.31
CA GLN A 28 2.28 9.65 -15.70
C GLN A 28 2.30 8.64 -14.56
N PRO A 29 2.12 7.36 -14.85
CA PRO A 29 2.25 6.34 -13.82
C PRO A 29 3.69 6.26 -13.32
N VAL A 30 3.83 5.96 -12.03
CA VAL A 30 5.11 5.67 -11.40
C VAL A 30 5.05 4.28 -10.80
N ARG A 31 6.21 3.68 -10.55
CA ARG A 31 6.31 2.39 -9.88
C ARG A 31 7.17 2.54 -8.65
N ARG A 32 6.71 1.98 -7.52
CA ARG A 32 7.42 2.03 -6.25
C ARG A 32 7.41 0.68 -5.58
N ARG A 33 8.48 0.40 -4.87
CA ARG A 33 8.56 -0.76 -3.99
C ARG A 33 8.57 -0.27 -2.56
N TYR A 34 7.71 -0.85 -1.74
CA TYR A 34 7.65 -0.58 -0.30
C TYR A 34 7.96 -1.87 0.45
N ARG A 35 8.80 -1.75 1.48
CA ARG A 35 9.01 -2.83 2.43
C ARG A 35 8.47 -2.40 3.77
N PHE A 36 7.47 -3.11 4.25
CA PHE A 36 6.81 -2.85 5.53
C PHE A 36 7.38 -3.81 6.56
N SER A 37 7.83 -3.30 7.69
CA SER A 37 8.33 -4.08 8.82
C SER A 37 7.41 -3.89 10.02
N GLY A 38 7.49 -4.81 10.98
CA GLY A 38 6.66 -4.83 12.16
C GLY A 38 5.73 -6.02 12.17
N ARG A 39 4.57 -5.90 12.78
CA ARG A 39 3.59 -6.96 12.80
C ARG A 39 2.69 -6.84 11.58
N VAL A 40 3.17 -7.39 10.47
CA VAL A 40 2.54 -7.26 9.16
C VAL A 40 2.22 -8.60 8.51
N GLN A 41 2.82 -9.70 8.97
CA GLN A 41 2.47 -11.04 8.49
C GLN A 41 1.49 -11.71 9.47
N GLY A 42 0.62 -12.57 8.94
CA GLY A 42 -0.37 -13.26 9.75
C GLY A 42 -1.53 -12.40 10.22
N VAL A 43 -1.69 -11.21 9.66
CA VAL A 43 -2.73 -10.25 10.06
C VAL A 43 -3.59 -9.80 8.87
N GLY A 44 -3.51 -10.50 7.73
CA GLY A 44 -4.33 -10.20 6.56
C GLY A 44 -3.79 -9.07 5.69
N PHE A 45 -2.51 -8.74 5.82
CA PHE A 45 -1.92 -7.61 5.09
C PHE A 45 -2.06 -7.76 3.58
N ARG A 46 -1.70 -8.93 3.03
CA ARG A 46 -1.74 -9.13 1.59
C ARG A 46 -3.16 -8.99 1.03
N TYR A 47 -4.14 -9.45 1.77
CA TYR A 47 -5.54 -9.37 1.40
C TYR A 47 -6.03 -7.93 1.36
N GLU A 48 -5.73 -7.17 2.41
CA GLU A 48 -6.12 -5.76 2.46
C GLU A 48 -5.41 -4.96 1.38
N ALA A 49 -4.12 -5.22 1.16
CA ALA A 49 -3.36 -4.53 0.11
C ALA A 49 -4.00 -4.75 -1.26
N LYS A 50 -4.38 -6.00 -1.57
CA LYS A 50 -5.04 -6.31 -2.84
C LYS A 50 -6.37 -5.57 -2.97
N GLY A 51 -7.18 -5.55 -1.91
CA GLY A 51 -8.47 -4.87 -1.93
C GLY A 51 -8.34 -3.37 -2.14
N ILE A 52 -7.41 -2.74 -1.43
CA ILE A 52 -7.19 -1.31 -1.55
C ILE A 52 -6.66 -0.95 -2.95
N ALA A 53 -5.69 -1.73 -3.44
CA ALA A 53 -5.14 -1.50 -4.78
C ALA A 53 -6.23 -1.62 -5.85
N ALA A 54 -7.13 -2.59 -5.72
CA ALA A 54 -8.23 -2.77 -6.66
C ALA A 54 -9.17 -1.57 -6.68
N GLN A 55 -9.49 -0.99 -5.52
CA GLN A 55 -10.32 0.21 -5.44
C GLN A 55 -9.70 1.39 -6.18
N LEU A 56 -8.37 1.44 -6.22
CA LEU A 56 -7.62 2.54 -6.82
C LEU A 56 -7.12 2.21 -8.23
N SER A 57 -7.51 1.07 -8.77
CA SER A 57 -7.06 0.59 -10.10
C SER A 57 -5.53 0.57 -10.23
N LEU A 58 -4.84 0.25 -9.13
CA LEU A 58 -3.39 0.10 -9.12
C LEU A 58 -3.01 -1.34 -9.47
N VAL A 59 -1.84 -1.51 -10.07
CA VAL A 59 -1.32 -2.82 -10.46
C VAL A 59 -0.02 -3.10 -9.72
N GLY A 60 0.40 -4.37 -9.71
CA GLY A 60 1.62 -4.79 -9.04
C GLY A 60 1.42 -6.08 -8.26
N TRP A 61 2.11 -6.18 -7.13
CA TRP A 61 2.04 -7.38 -6.31
C TRP A 61 2.43 -7.11 -4.86
N VAL A 62 2.05 -8.06 -4.00
CA VAL A 62 2.41 -8.06 -2.58
C VAL A 62 2.88 -9.45 -2.20
N ARG A 63 3.94 -9.52 -1.37
CA ARG A 63 4.56 -10.79 -0.99
C ARG A 63 5.15 -10.71 0.41
N ASN A 64 4.93 -11.77 1.21
CA ASN A 64 5.61 -11.95 2.48
C ASN A 64 7.07 -12.34 2.25
N GLN A 65 7.96 -11.79 3.05
CA GLN A 65 9.39 -12.12 3.02
C GLN A 65 9.74 -13.03 4.18
N SER A 66 10.85 -13.76 4.05
CA SER A 66 11.31 -14.70 5.09
C SER A 66 11.71 -14.00 6.39
N ASP A 67 12.06 -12.72 6.35
CA ASP A 67 12.45 -11.95 7.52
C ASP A 67 11.27 -11.37 8.30
N GLY A 68 10.05 -11.67 7.89
CA GLY A 68 8.83 -11.15 8.54
C GLY A 68 8.28 -9.88 7.92
N SER A 69 9.01 -9.25 7.02
CA SER A 69 8.51 -8.07 6.32
C SER A 69 7.56 -8.44 5.19
N VAL A 70 6.83 -7.45 4.68
CA VAL A 70 5.99 -7.58 3.50
C VAL A 70 6.48 -6.57 2.46
N VAL A 71 6.66 -7.03 1.24
CA VAL A 71 7.06 -6.18 0.13
C VAL A 71 5.86 -5.98 -0.79
N VAL A 72 5.63 -4.73 -1.18
CA VAL A 72 4.64 -4.33 -2.17
C VAL A 72 5.36 -3.63 -3.30
N GLU A 73 5.13 -4.08 -4.52
CA GLU A 73 5.53 -3.32 -5.71
C GLU A 73 4.25 -2.85 -6.37
N ILE A 74 4.13 -1.55 -6.60
CA ILE A 74 2.86 -0.96 -7.00
C ILE A 74 3.11 0.10 -8.07
N GLU A 75 2.23 0.13 -9.06
CA GLU A 75 2.34 1.03 -10.20
C GLU A 75 1.00 1.70 -10.48
N GLY A 76 1.06 3.00 -10.75
CA GLY A 76 -0.08 3.82 -11.09
C GLY A 76 0.21 5.29 -10.84
N ALA A 77 -0.82 6.12 -10.81
CA ALA A 77 -0.67 7.53 -10.54
C ALA A 77 -0.14 7.76 -9.12
N ALA A 78 0.79 8.68 -8.96
CA ALA A 78 1.45 8.91 -7.66
C ALA A 78 0.45 9.23 -6.55
N ASN A 79 -0.56 10.04 -6.82
CA ASN A 79 -1.57 10.38 -5.82
C ASN A 79 -2.45 9.17 -5.45
N TYR A 80 -2.64 8.24 -6.35
CA TYR A 80 -3.36 7.00 -6.05
C TYR A 80 -2.51 6.06 -5.20
N ILE A 81 -1.20 6.02 -5.43
CA ILE A 81 -0.29 5.25 -4.57
C ILE A 81 -0.27 5.83 -3.16
N GLU A 82 -0.29 7.15 -3.02
CA GLU A 82 -0.40 7.78 -1.71
C GLU A 82 -1.72 7.40 -1.01
N ALA A 83 -2.83 7.36 -1.75
CA ALA A 83 -4.10 6.91 -1.20
C ALA A 83 -4.04 5.44 -0.76
N PHE A 84 -3.32 4.60 -1.50
CA PHE A 84 -3.07 3.21 -1.11
C PHE A 84 -2.35 3.14 0.24
N LEU A 85 -1.28 3.93 0.42
CA LEU A 85 -0.55 3.96 1.68
C LEU A 85 -1.45 4.40 2.84
N LEU A 86 -2.27 5.42 2.63
CA LEU A 86 -3.24 5.86 3.63
C LEU A 86 -4.17 4.72 4.03
N GLY A 87 -4.65 3.96 3.06
CA GLY A 87 -5.51 2.80 3.32
C GLY A 87 -4.80 1.72 4.13
N ILE A 88 -3.54 1.44 3.83
CA ILE A 88 -2.74 0.45 4.56
C ILE A 88 -2.56 0.89 6.02
N TYR A 89 -2.16 2.14 6.24
CA TYR A 89 -1.93 2.65 7.60
C TYR A 89 -3.22 2.75 8.42
N ALA A 90 -4.36 2.78 7.75
CA ALA A 90 -5.65 2.86 8.43
C ALA A 90 -6.12 1.52 9.01
N VAL A 91 -5.49 0.40 8.66
CA VAL A 91 -5.88 -0.91 9.20
C VAL A 91 -5.36 -1.05 10.63
N PRO A 92 -6.25 -1.10 11.64
CA PRO A 92 -5.80 -1.05 13.04
C PRO A 92 -4.93 -2.22 13.48
N ARG A 93 -5.13 -3.41 12.88
CA ARG A 93 -4.39 -4.62 13.28
C ARG A 93 -2.98 -4.69 12.71
N PHE A 94 -2.61 -3.77 11.81
CA PHE A 94 -1.25 -3.72 11.28
C PHE A 94 -0.40 -2.84 12.21
N ASP A 95 0.67 -3.40 12.74
CA ASP A 95 1.61 -2.64 13.54
C ASP A 95 2.88 -2.43 12.72
N ILE A 96 2.87 -1.37 11.94
CA ILE A 96 3.96 -1.05 11.03
C ILE A 96 4.99 -0.21 11.79
N THR A 97 6.20 -0.74 11.94
CA THR A 97 7.27 -0.07 12.68
C THR A 97 8.26 0.65 11.76
N ASP A 98 8.31 0.27 10.48
CA ASP A 98 9.21 0.88 9.51
C ASP A 98 8.71 0.65 8.10
N VAL A 99 8.96 1.60 7.21
CA VAL A 99 8.66 1.51 5.79
C VAL A 99 9.86 2.00 5.00
N GLN A 100 10.37 1.16 4.12
CA GLN A 100 11.42 1.54 3.18
C GLN A 100 10.80 1.69 1.81
N THR A 101 11.23 2.69 1.06
CA THR A 101 10.69 3.03 -0.25
C THR A 101 11.79 3.06 -1.30
N GLU A 102 11.48 2.54 -2.47
CA GLU A 102 12.39 2.55 -3.61
C GLU A 102 11.59 2.88 -4.87
N ASP A 103 12.08 3.86 -5.65
CA ASP A 103 11.48 4.18 -6.93
C ASP A 103 12.02 3.24 -8.00
N LEU A 104 11.12 2.75 -8.86
CA LEU A 104 11.45 1.81 -9.93
C LEU A 104 10.91 2.36 -11.25
N PRO A 105 11.51 1.95 -12.38
CA PRO A 105 10.92 2.30 -13.67
C PRO A 105 9.58 1.58 -13.87
N PRO A 106 8.56 2.26 -14.43
CA PRO A 106 7.28 1.63 -14.71
C PRO A 106 7.43 0.50 -15.73
N LEU A 107 6.70 -0.60 -15.50
CA LEU A 107 6.70 -1.74 -16.43
C LEU A 107 5.66 -1.57 -17.54
N LYS A 108 4.52 -0.97 -17.21
CA LYS A 108 3.41 -0.66 -18.14
C LYS A 108 2.76 -1.88 -18.78
N ASN A 109 2.96 -3.06 -18.21
CA ASN A 109 2.47 -4.32 -18.78
C ASN A 109 1.60 -5.14 -17.83
N GLU A 110 1.40 -4.68 -16.60
CA GLU A 110 0.56 -5.38 -15.64
C GLU A 110 -0.88 -4.89 -15.75
N THR A 111 -1.83 -5.81 -15.51
CA THR A 111 -3.26 -5.52 -15.62
C THR A 111 -4.00 -5.71 -14.31
N ALA A 112 -3.33 -6.20 -13.26
CA ALA A 112 -3.96 -6.48 -11.98
C ALA A 112 -2.95 -6.35 -10.84
N PHE A 113 -3.48 -6.28 -9.63
CA PHE A 113 -2.67 -6.38 -8.42
C PHE A 113 -2.82 -7.79 -7.88
N ARG A 114 -1.69 -8.46 -7.62
CA ARG A 114 -1.68 -9.88 -7.27
C ARG A 114 -0.99 -10.14 -5.95
N ILE A 115 -1.46 -11.19 -5.27
CA ILE A 115 -0.77 -11.74 -4.10
C ILE A 115 0.20 -12.80 -4.60
N LEU A 116 1.47 -12.66 -4.25
CA LEU A 116 2.50 -13.67 -4.51
C LEU A 116 2.78 -14.46 -3.23
N TYR A 117 3.05 -15.74 -3.40
CA TYR A 117 3.30 -16.66 -2.29
C TYR A 117 4.74 -17.17 -2.24
#